data_ac799caf5ad572d1061009bb31da7462
#
_entry.id   ac799caf5ad572d1061009bb31da7462
#
_cell.length_a   1.000
_cell.length_b   1.000
_cell.length_c   1.000
_cell.angle_alpha   90.00
_cell.angle_beta   90.00
_cell.angle_gamma   90.00
#
_symmetry.space_group_name_H-M   'P 1'
#
loop_
_entity.id
_entity.type
_entity.pdbx_description
1 polymer ?
#
loop_
_entity_poly.entity_id
_entity_poly.type
_entity_poly.pdbx_seq_one_letter_code
_entity_poly.pdbx_strand_id
1 'polypeptide(L)'
;VGIPSILIGNFTWHDIYSHLSGAEKQKHLLQMLEEEYSCTDLHILPQCHLPQSFARENREVGFIAQKGQDIRNELEQYLNISFAGKTLVFIYLGDYGTRSVLWENLSQHKDCLYLTRDLIEQAVPGLCILDDRFQFPDLIASSDVVCTKGGYSTLGSAFASHKPVITCERRDFYEFEAIRDYLQKTRTGVIIADDDFYQGRWQTAIKTALSLTVKDRVPLNGE
;
A
#
# COMPACT_ATOMS: atom_id res chain seq x y z
N VAL A 1 -18.98 -5.22 -30.75
CA VAL A 1 -19.90 -6.30 -30.35
C VAL A 1 -21.09 -5.75 -29.54
N GLY A 2 -21.11 -4.44 -29.21
CA GLY A 2 -22.23 -3.77 -28.54
C GLY A 2 -22.45 -4.16 -27.06
N ILE A 3 -21.47 -4.75 -26.41
CA ILE A 3 -21.52 -5.04 -24.97
C ILE A 3 -20.87 -3.86 -24.25
N PRO A 4 -21.58 -3.18 -23.33
CA PRO A 4 -20.99 -2.11 -22.52
C PRO A 4 -19.81 -2.62 -21.70
N SER A 5 -18.73 -1.84 -21.65
CA SER A 5 -17.50 -2.19 -20.94
C SER A 5 -17.23 -1.19 -19.81
N ILE A 6 -16.83 -1.71 -18.64
CA ILE A 6 -16.46 -0.90 -17.48
C ILE A 6 -15.05 -1.31 -17.06
N LEU A 7 -14.15 -0.33 -17.00
CA LEU A 7 -12.83 -0.47 -16.42
C LEU A 7 -12.83 0.10 -14.99
N ILE A 8 -12.25 -0.59 -14.05
CA ILE A 8 -12.02 -0.10 -12.69
C ILE A 8 -10.53 -0.19 -12.42
N GLY A 9 -9.86 0.94 -12.22
CA GLY A 9 -8.43 0.94 -12.00
C GLY A 9 -7.88 2.32 -11.69
N ASN A 10 -6.81 2.37 -10.94
CA ASN A 10 -6.14 3.61 -10.56
C ASN A 10 -5.03 4.02 -11.54
N PHE A 11 -4.66 3.16 -12.47
CA PHE A 11 -3.78 3.44 -13.60
C PHE A 11 -4.08 2.51 -14.78
N THR A 12 -3.55 2.84 -15.96
CA THR A 12 -3.47 1.95 -17.11
C THR A 12 -2.01 1.59 -17.40
N TRP A 13 -1.77 0.49 -18.09
CA TRP A 13 -0.40 0.17 -18.52
C TRP A 13 0.15 1.18 -19.52
N HIS A 14 -0.73 1.91 -20.23
CA HIS A 14 -0.31 3.04 -21.04
C HIS A 14 0.37 4.12 -20.18
N ASP A 15 -0.22 4.48 -19.02
CA ASP A 15 0.36 5.47 -18.11
C ASP A 15 1.73 5.03 -17.60
N ILE A 16 1.85 3.77 -17.18
CA ILE A 16 3.10 3.24 -16.66
C ILE A 16 4.18 3.24 -17.74
N TYR A 17 3.90 2.65 -18.92
CA TYR A 17 4.90 2.54 -19.98
C TYR A 17 5.29 3.88 -20.60
N SER A 18 4.36 4.85 -20.68
CA SER A 18 4.66 6.18 -21.21
C SER A 18 5.67 6.96 -20.36
N HIS A 19 5.82 6.62 -19.08
CA HIS A 19 6.74 7.26 -18.15
C HIS A 19 8.05 6.49 -17.92
N LEU A 20 8.19 5.31 -18.54
CA LEU A 20 9.46 4.58 -18.48
C LEU A 20 10.52 5.24 -19.38
N SER A 21 11.78 5.16 -18.96
CA SER A 21 12.89 5.59 -19.79
C SER A 21 12.93 4.76 -21.08
N GLY A 22 12.97 5.44 -22.24
CA GLY A 22 12.92 4.77 -23.55
C GLY A 22 11.51 4.53 -24.10
N ALA A 23 10.47 5.11 -23.50
CA ALA A 23 9.10 5.04 -23.99
C ALA A 23 8.95 5.45 -25.47
N GLU A 24 9.80 6.38 -25.93
CA GLU A 24 9.84 6.79 -27.33
C GLU A 24 10.17 5.66 -28.32
N LYS A 25 10.80 4.59 -27.86
CA LYS A 25 11.08 3.38 -28.65
C LYS A 25 9.89 2.40 -28.71
N GLN A 26 8.89 2.62 -27.89
CA GLN A 26 7.73 1.73 -27.73
C GLN A 26 6.42 2.36 -28.26
N LYS A 27 6.51 3.28 -29.21
CA LYS A 27 5.34 3.99 -29.77
C LYS A 27 4.22 3.06 -30.25
N HIS A 28 4.57 1.95 -30.87
CA HIS A 28 3.57 0.98 -31.32
C HIS A 28 2.82 0.34 -30.16
N LEU A 29 3.52 -0.03 -29.07
CA LEU A 29 2.88 -0.58 -27.87
C LEU A 29 1.97 0.46 -27.21
N LEU A 30 2.44 1.69 -27.08
CA LEU A 30 1.63 2.77 -26.48
C LEU A 30 0.37 3.04 -27.30
N GLN A 31 0.49 3.10 -28.64
CA GLN A 31 -0.66 3.28 -29.51
C GLN A 31 -1.66 2.12 -29.38
N MET A 32 -1.18 0.88 -29.35
CA MET A 32 -2.03 -0.30 -29.17
C MET A 32 -2.79 -0.25 -27.82
N LEU A 33 -2.12 0.10 -26.74
CA LEU A 33 -2.73 0.25 -25.42
C LEU A 33 -3.77 1.39 -25.39
N GLU A 34 -3.46 2.53 -26.01
CA GLU A 34 -4.40 3.64 -26.14
C GLU A 34 -5.66 3.23 -26.89
N GLU A 35 -5.53 2.55 -28.04
CA GLU A 35 -6.66 2.02 -28.81
C GLU A 35 -7.51 1.04 -27.99
N GLU A 36 -6.88 0.13 -27.25
CA GLU A 36 -7.57 -0.84 -26.39
C GLU A 36 -8.35 -0.16 -25.25
N TYR A 37 -7.71 0.73 -24.51
CA TYR A 37 -8.36 1.45 -23.39
C TYR A 37 -9.47 2.40 -23.88
N SER A 38 -9.32 2.98 -25.08
CA SER A 38 -10.34 3.85 -25.68
C SER A 38 -11.62 3.11 -26.08
N CYS A 39 -11.61 1.79 -26.11
CA CYS A 39 -12.82 0.99 -26.30
C CYS A 39 -13.71 0.92 -25.05
N THR A 40 -13.25 1.44 -23.91
CA THR A 40 -13.98 1.42 -22.64
C THR A 40 -15.08 2.46 -22.63
N ASP A 41 -16.31 2.06 -22.28
CA ASP A 41 -17.45 2.98 -22.18
C ASP A 41 -17.41 3.82 -20.89
N LEU A 42 -17.10 3.17 -19.75
CA LEU A 42 -17.00 3.82 -18.44
C LEU A 42 -15.71 3.41 -17.72
N HIS A 43 -14.96 4.38 -17.23
CA HIS A 43 -13.83 4.14 -16.34
C HIS A 43 -14.16 4.67 -14.93
N ILE A 44 -14.14 3.79 -13.93
CA ILE A 44 -14.23 4.13 -12.53
C ILE A 44 -12.80 4.31 -12.01
N LEU A 45 -12.51 5.52 -11.57
CA LEU A 45 -11.22 6.00 -11.11
C LEU A 45 -11.19 6.03 -9.57
N PRO A 46 -10.68 4.99 -8.89
CA PRO A 46 -10.56 5.01 -7.44
C PRO A 46 -9.54 6.05 -6.98
N GLN A 47 -9.66 6.51 -5.74
CA GLN A 47 -8.73 7.47 -5.15
C GLN A 47 -7.26 7.09 -5.39
N CYS A 48 -6.35 8.04 -5.53
CA CYS A 48 -4.94 7.85 -5.95
C CYS A 48 -4.77 7.32 -7.38
N HIS A 49 -5.71 7.58 -8.26
CA HIS A 49 -5.54 7.28 -9.67
C HIS A 49 -4.59 8.26 -10.36
N LEU A 50 -3.93 7.78 -11.41
CA LEU A 50 -3.25 8.63 -12.38
C LEU A 50 -4.27 9.34 -13.27
N PRO A 51 -3.92 10.49 -13.89
CA PRO A 51 -4.76 11.13 -14.89
C PRO A 51 -5.01 10.18 -16.06
N GLN A 52 -6.24 9.80 -16.30
CA GLN A 52 -6.63 8.85 -17.33
C GLN A 52 -7.84 9.41 -18.10
N SER A 53 -7.76 9.45 -19.43
CA SER A 53 -8.77 10.07 -20.27
C SER A 53 -9.18 9.22 -21.48
N PHE A 54 -8.95 7.90 -21.41
CA PHE A 54 -9.20 7.01 -22.55
C PHE A 54 -10.69 6.65 -22.72
N ALA A 55 -11.40 6.41 -21.61
CA ALA A 55 -12.79 6.01 -21.67
C ALA A 55 -13.72 7.17 -22.10
N ARG A 56 -14.90 6.81 -22.60
CA ARG A 56 -15.94 7.79 -22.98
C ARG A 56 -16.48 8.56 -21.79
N GLU A 57 -16.58 7.91 -20.64
CA GLU A 57 -17.00 8.50 -19.38
C GLU A 57 -16.04 8.08 -18.27
N ASN A 58 -15.66 9.04 -17.42
CA ASN A 58 -14.83 8.80 -16.24
C ASN A 58 -15.60 9.20 -14.99
N ARG A 59 -15.51 8.37 -13.93
CA ARG A 59 -16.08 8.65 -12.61
C ARG A 59 -15.05 8.43 -11.53
N GLU A 60 -14.74 9.48 -10.78
CA GLU A 60 -13.93 9.40 -9.59
C GLU A 60 -14.75 8.85 -8.43
N VAL A 61 -14.13 7.98 -7.64
CA VAL A 61 -14.71 7.38 -6.42
C VAL A 61 -13.66 7.33 -5.31
N GLY A 62 -14.10 7.14 -4.07
CA GLY A 62 -13.20 6.90 -2.93
C GLY A 62 -12.41 5.60 -3.09
N PHE A 63 -11.59 5.27 -2.08
CA PHE A 63 -10.86 3.98 -2.08
C PHE A 63 -11.84 2.81 -2.16
N ILE A 64 -11.55 1.87 -3.04
CA ILE A 64 -12.22 0.58 -3.07
C ILE A 64 -11.39 -0.37 -2.21
N ALA A 65 -11.86 -0.66 -1.00
CA ALA A 65 -11.08 -1.40 -0.02
C ALA A 65 -11.95 -2.20 0.94
N GLN A 66 -11.38 -3.26 1.47
CA GLN A 66 -12.00 -4.06 2.52
C GLN A 66 -11.50 -3.59 3.89
N LYS A 67 -12.44 -3.27 4.79
CA LYS A 67 -12.17 -3.03 6.20
C LYS A 67 -12.03 -4.37 6.93
N GLY A 68 -10.97 -4.52 7.73
CA GLY A 68 -10.76 -5.68 8.57
C GLY A 68 -11.36 -5.53 9.97
N GLN A 69 -11.30 -6.62 10.73
CA GLN A 69 -11.65 -6.70 12.15
C GLN A 69 -10.38 -6.70 13.00
N ASP A 70 -10.45 -6.12 14.20
CA ASP A 70 -9.34 -6.20 15.15
C ASP A 70 -9.34 -7.59 15.82
N ILE A 71 -8.32 -8.38 15.50
CA ILE A 71 -8.11 -9.75 15.98
C ILE A 71 -6.88 -9.86 16.91
N ARG A 72 -6.48 -8.77 17.60
CA ARG A 72 -5.28 -8.75 18.46
C ARG A 72 -5.26 -9.89 19.47
N ASN A 73 -6.37 -10.16 20.11
CA ASN A 73 -6.47 -11.23 21.12
C ASN A 73 -6.19 -12.62 20.51
N GLU A 74 -6.67 -12.88 19.30
CA GLU A 74 -6.40 -14.12 18.58
C GLU A 74 -4.92 -14.23 18.19
N LEU A 75 -4.33 -13.13 17.76
CA LEU A 75 -2.91 -13.07 17.41
C LEU A 75 -2.01 -13.27 18.63
N GLU A 76 -2.34 -12.67 19.80
CA GLU A 76 -1.62 -12.91 21.05
C GLU A 76 -1.65 -14.39 21.46
N GLN A 77 -2.82 -15.01 21.37
CA GLN A 77 -2.98 -16.44 21.68
C GLN A 77 -2.21 -17.33 20.70
N TYR A 78 -2.31 -17.03 19.41
CA TYR A 78 -1.63 -17.81 18.38
C TYR A 78 -0.11 -17.74 18.48
N LEU A 79 0.42 -16.53 18.68
CA LEU A 79 1.86 -16.29 18.79
C LEU A 79 2.41 -16.63 20.17
N ASN A 80 1.56 -16.78 21.19
CA ASN A 80 1.91 -16.89 22.60
C ASN A 80 2.80 -15.73 23.07
N ILE A 81 2.47 -14.51 22.63
CA ILE A 81 3.21 -13.28 22.93
C ILE A 81 2.21 -12.22 23.36
N SER A 82 2.49 -11.48 24.45
CA SER A 82 1.67 -10.34 24.83
C SER A 82 2.05 -9.09 24.03
N PHE A 83 1.02 -8.38 23.54
CA PHE A 83 1.16 -7.11 22.84
C PHE A 83 1.09 -5.89 23.78
N ALA A 84 0.90 -6.12 25.08
CA ALA A 84 0.79 -5.05 26.07
C ALA A 84 2.05 -4.16 26.06
N GLY A 85 1.85 -2.85 25.89
CA GLY A 85 2.94 -1.86 25.83
C GLY A 85 3.80 -1.89 24.57
N LYS A 86 3.37 -2.63 23.53
CA LYS A 86 4.05 -2.69 22.23
C LYS A 86 3.28 -1.94 21.16
N THR A 87 4.01 -1.32 20.25
CA THR A 87 3.48 -0.83 18.98
C THR A 87 3.49 -1.96 17.96
N LEU A 88 2.32 -2.31 17.43
CA LEU A 88 2.20 -3.32 16.40
C LEU A 88 2.37 -2.70 15.02
N VAL A 89 3.38 -3.14 14.28
CA VAL A 89 3.66 -2.69 12.92
C VAL A 89 3.42 -3.85 11.96
N PHE A 90 2.39 -3.74 11.12
CA PHE A 90 2.17 -4.72 10.07
C PHE A 90 3.01 -4.36 8.85
N ILE A 91 3.78 -5.31 8.34
CA ILE A 91 4.67 -5.14 7.20
C ILE A 91 4.13 -5.97 6.03
N TYR A 92 4.01 -5.32 4.86
CA TYR A 92 3.75 -6.02 3.62
C TYR A 92 4.45 -5.34 2.44
N LEU A 93 5.52 -5.97 1.97
CA LEU A 93 6.37 -5.49 0.88
C LEU A 93 6.24 -6.34 -0.38
N GLY A 94 5.74 -7.56 -0.25
CA GLY A 94 5.69 -8.57 -1.31
C GLY A 94 7.08 -9.10 -1.65
N ASP A 95 7.12 -10.16 -2.44
CA ASP A 95 8.32 -10.98 -2.69
C ASP A 95 9.57 -10.21 -3.13
N TYR A 96 9.40 -9.14 -3.89
CA TYR A 96 10.53 -8.34 -4.38
C TYR A 96 11.00 -7.28 -3.37
N GLY A 97 10.13 -6.81 -2.50
CA GLY A 97 10.44 -5.77 -1.52
C GLY A 97 11.22 -6.30 -0.32
N THR A 98 11.00 -7.55 0.07
CA THR A 98 11.59 -8.14 1.27
C THR A 98 13.07 -8.41 1.16
N ARG A 99 13.60 -8.70 -0.03
CA ARG A 99 14.99 -9.13 -0.24
C ARG A 99 16.04 -8.06 0.04
N SER A 100 15.64 -6.80 0.03
CA SER A 100 16.55 -5.67 0.17
C SER A 100 16.57 -5.06 1.57
N VAL A 101 15.72 -5.53 2.49
CA VAL A 101 15.60 -4.95 3.84
C VAL A 101 16.61 -5.60 4.79
N LEU A 102 17.34 -4.79 5.55
CA LEU A 102 18.18 -5.24 6.65
C LEU A 102 17.31 -5.48 7.90
N TRP A 103 16.67 -6.64 7.93
CA TRP A 103 15.68 -7.02 8.93
C TRP A 103 16.21 -7.02 10.37
N GLU A 104 17.48 -7.38 10.58
CA GLU A 104 18.12 -7.39 11.89
C GLU A 104 18.07 -6.02 12.59
N ASN A 105 18.04 -4.93 11.85
CA ASN A 105 17.96 -3.58 12.41
C ASN A 105 16.62 -3.31 13.12
N LEU A 106 15.56 -4.02 12.77
CA LEU A 106 14.27 -3.91 13.46
C LEU A 106 14.33 -4.37 14.92
N SER A 107 15.24 -5.30 15.25
CA SER A 107 15.44 -5.79 16.61
C SER A 107 15.89 -4.72 17.62
N GLN A 108 16.38 -3.58 17.12
CA GLN A 108 16.78 -2.43 17.94
C GLN A 108 15.56 -1.66 18.48
N HIS A 109 14.39 -1.80 17.85
CA HIS A 109 13.16 -1.10 18.23
C HIS A 109 12.38 -1.92 19.25
N LYS A 110 12.87 -1.97 20.50
CA LYS A 110 12.33 -2.86 21.55
C LYS A 110 10.86 -2.61 21.92
N ASP A 111 10.34 -1.42 21.61
CA ASP A 111 8.94 -1.05 21.86
C ASP A 111 8.00 -1.47 20.72
N CYS A 112 8.53 -2.02 19.64
CA CYS A 112 7.78 -2.48 18.49
C CYS A 112 7.70 -4.00 18.44
N LEU A 113 6.60 -4.49 17.89
CA LEU A 113 6.42 -5.86 17.44
C LEU A 113 5.97 -5.81 15.98
N TYR A 114 6.69 -6.52 15.15
CA TYR A 114 6.46 -6.55 13.70
C TYR A 114 5.71 -7.81 13.32
N LEU A 115 4.69 -7.66 12.51
CA LEU A 115 3.87 -8.74 11.97
C LEU A 115 3.98 -8.71 10.44
N THR A 116 4.16 -9.83 9.80
CA THR A 116 4.20 -9.92 8.33
C THR A 116 3.66 -11.24 7.83
N ARG A 117 3.20 -11.26 6.58
CA ARG A 117 2.95 -12.48 5.79
C ARG A 117 3.99 -12.69 4.70
N ASP A 118 4.90 -11.75 4.54
CA ASP A 118 6.00 -11.91 3.62
C ASP A 118 6.97 -12.99 4.13
N LEU A 119 7.49 -13.81 3.22
CA LEU A 119 8.48 -14.82 3.56
C LEU A 119 9.83 -14.17 3.84
N ILE A 120 10.31 -14.32 5.07
CA ILE A 120 11.62 -13.84 5.52
C ILE A 120 12.39 -15.04 6.03
N GLU A 121 13.51 -15.35 5.39
CA GLU A 121 14.29 -16.57 5.64
C GLU A 121 15.03 -16.53 7.00
N GLN A 122 15.32 -15.32 7.49
CA GLN A 122 16.08 -15.14 8.74
C GLN A 122 15.15 -14.91 9.93
N ALA A 123 15.50 -15.50 11.09
CA ALA A 123 14.82 -15.20 12.34
C ALA A 123 15.25 -13.82 12.85
N VAL A 124 14.28 -12.92 13.06
CA VAL A 124 14.52 -11.56 13.56
C VAL A 124 13.78 -11.37 14.89
N PRO A 125 14.44 -11.03 15.98
CA PRO A 125 13.77 -10.77 17.26
C PRO A 125 12.72 -9.67 17.14
N GLY A 126 11.51 -9.94 17.59
CA GLY A 126 10.39 -9.00 17.50
C GLY A 126 9.66 -8.97 16.15
N LEU A 127 10.04 -9.84 15.20
CA LEU A 127 9.32 -10.03 13.93
C LEU A 127 8.63 -11.40 13.92
N CYS A 128 7.33 -11.41 13.72
CA CYS A 128 6.49 -12.60 13.64
C CYS A 128 5.99 -12.78 12.22
N ILE A 129 6.28 -13.94 11.63
CA ILE A 129 5.75 -14.33 10.32
C ILE A 129 4.45 -15.07 10.56
N LEU A 130 3.39 -14.61 9.91
CA LEU A 130 2.04 -15.16 10.02
C LEU A 130 1.71 -15.98 8.76
N ASP A 131 0.93 -17.01 8.93
CA ASP A 131 0.42 -17.82 7.83
C ASP A 131 -0.89 -17.25 7.24
N ASP A 132 -1.49 -17.96 6.30
CA ASP A 132 -2.67 -17.54 5.53
C ASP A 132 -4.00 -17.76 6.26
N ARG A 133 -4.00 -18.29 7.47
CA ARG A 133 -5.23 -18.46 8.29
C ARG A 133 -5.88 -17.14 8.66
N PHE A 134 -5.09 -16.08 8.79
CA PHE A 134 -5.57 -14.74 9.11
C PHE A 134 -5.83 -13.93 7.84
N GLN A 135 -6.98 -13.30 7.75
CA GLN A 135 -7.30 -12.44 6.60
C GLN A 135 -6.42 -11.19 6.58
N PHE A 136 -5.95 -10.81 5.40
CA PHE A 136 -5.04 -9.68 5.24
C PHE A 136 -5.61 -8.35 5.80
N PRO A 137 -6.88 -7.98 5.56
CA PRO A 137 -7.46 -6.78 6.17
C PRO A 137 -7.52 -6.82 7.69
N ASP A 138 -7.69 -8.01 8.31
CA ASP A 138 -7.75 -8.15 9.77
C ASP A 138 -6.38 -7.92 10.40
N LEU A 139 -5.31 -8.36 9.77
CA LEU A 139 -3.93 -8.07 10.21
C LEU A 139 -3.64 -6.57 10.18
N ILE A 140 -4.08 -5.88 9.12
CA ILE A 140 -4.00 -4.43 9.02
C ILE A 140 -4.81 -3.75 10.12
N ALA A 141 -6.06 -4.16 10.32
CA ALA A 141 -6.94 -3.58 11.35
C ALA A 141 -6.41 -3.80 12.77
N SER A 142 -5.67 -4.89 13.00
CA SER A 142 -5.05 -5.22 14.28
C SER A 142 -3.73 -4.49 14.54
N SER A 143 -3.14 -3.83 13.55
CA SER A 143 -1.88 -3.09 13.72
C SER A 143 -2.11 -1.65 14.18
N ASP A 144 -1.05 -0.97 14.63
CA ASP A 144 -1.06 0.47 14.92
C ASP A 144 -0.56 1.28 13.72
N VAL A 145 0.37 0.69 12.95
CA VAL A 145 0.98 1.29 11.76
C VAL A 145 1.15 0.21 10.69
N VAL A 146 0.98 0.58 9.44
CA VAL A 146 1.23 -0.31 8.29
C VAL A 146 2.46 0.16 7.54
N CYS A 147 3.47 -0.71 7.40
CA CYS A 147 4.66 -0.46 6.60
C CYS A 147 4.54 -1.20 5.27
N THR A 148 4.56 -0.47 4.16
CA THR A 148 4.28 -1.03 2.83
C THR A 148 5.08 -0.33 1.74
N LYS A 149 5.27 -1.00 0.61
CA LYS A 149 5.84 -0.37 -0.60
C LYS A 149 4.87 0.60 -1.31
N GLY A 150 3.70 0.88 -0.75
CA GLY A 150 2.73 1.80 -1.31
C GLY A 150 1.80 1.18 -2.35
N GLY A 151 1.55 -0.14 -2.31
CA GLY A 151 0.56 -0.76 -3.20
C GLY A 151 -0.87 -0.34 -2.85
N TYR A 152 -1.68 -0.03 -3.87
CA TYR A 152 -3.04 0.50 -3.74
C TYR A 152 -3.92 -0.30 -2.76
N SER A 153 -3.98 -1.62 -2.91
CA SER A 153 -4.85 -2.47 -2.08
C SER A 153 -4.48 -2.41 -0.60
N THR A 154 -3.18 -2.38 -0.29
CA THR A 154 -2.70 -2.28 1.10
C THR A 154 -3.02 -0.91 1.69
N LEU A 155 -2.81 0.17 0.92
CA LEU A 155 -3.16 1.53 1.33
C LEU A 155 -4.66 1.66 1.59
N GLY A 156 -5.50 1.18 0.67
CA GLY A 156 -6.94 1.21 0.82
C GLY A 156 -7.42 0.48 2.08
N SER A 157 -6.91 -0.72 2.35
CA SER A 157 -7.25 -1.48 3.57
C SER A 157 -6.75 -0.81 4.85
N ALA A 158 -5.56 -0.17 4.81
CA ALA A 158 -5.04 0.59 5.93
C ALA A 158 -5.95 1.78 6.25
N PHE A 159 -6.35 2.54 5.24
CA PHE A 159 -7.22 3.71 5.44
C PHE A 159 -8.66 3.31 5.84
N ALA A 160 -9.20 2.23 5.27
CA ALA A 160 -10.48 1.67 5.69
C ALA A 160 -10.48 1.26 7.17
N SER A 161 -9.33 0.87 7.70
CA SER A 161 -9.11 0.52 9.10
C SER A 161 -8.56 1.68 9.95
N HIS A 162 -8.51 2.90 9.41
CA HIS A 162 -7.97 4.11 10.05
C HIS A 162 -6.52 3.98 10.52
N LYS A 163 -5.69 3.24 9.78
CA LYS A 163 -4.29 3.02 10.14
C LYS A 163 -3.36 3.92 9.31
N PRO A 164 -2.42 4.61 9.95
CA PRO A 164 -1.41 5.37 9.23
C PRO A 164 -0.43 4.42 8.54
N VAL A 165 0.16 4.90 7.45
CA VAL A 165 1.10 4.11 6.67
C VAL A 165 2.50 4.70 6.68
N ILE A 166 3.50 3.82 6.55
CA ILE A 166 4.88 4.17 6.25
C ILE A 166 5.23 3.55 4.91
N THR A 167 5.81 4.33 4.02
CA THR A 167 6.27 3.86 2.71
C THR A 167 7.57 4.53 2.32
N CYS A 168 8.29 3.93 1.36
CA CYS A 168 9.43 4.56 0.72
C CYS A 168 9.03 5.20 -0.60
N GLU A 169 9.83 6.13 -1.07
CA GLU A 169 9.67 6.71 -2.39
C GLU A 169 9.95 5.67 -3.47
N ARG A 170 9.07 5.58 -4.48
CA ARG A 170 9.24 4.67 -5.61
C ARG A 170 9.39 5.47 -6.89
N ARG A 171 10.61 5.52 -7.39
CA ARG A 171 10.94 6.22 -8.64
C ARG A 171 10.81 5.33 -9.88
N ASP A 172 10.68 4.04 -9.66
CA ASP A 172 10.59 2.99 -10.66
C ASP A 172 9.16 2.71 -11.14
N PHE A 173 8.16 3.29 -10.46
CA PHE A 173 6.74 3.01 -10.74
C PHE A 173 5.89 4.28 -10.66
N TYR A 174 5.40 4.73 -11.78
CA TYR A 174 4.73 6.04 -11.92
C TYR A 174 3.45 6.18 -11.08
N GLU A 175 2.74 5.09 -10.79
CA GLU A 175 1.60 5.09 -9.86
C GLU A 175 1.91 5.76 -8.53
N PHE A 176 3.16 5.61 -8.06
CA PHE A 176 3.57 6.17 -6.76
C PHE A 176 3.46 7.69 -6.68
N GLU A 177 3.48 8.40 -7.81
CA GLU A 177 3.29 9.86 -7.82
C GLU A 177 1.92 10.25 -7.25
N ALA A 178 0.84 9.60 -7.71
CA ALA A 178 -0.49 9.86 -7.20
C ALA A 178 -0.62 9.48 -5.71
N ILE A 179 0.04 8.41 -5.29
CA ILE A 179 0.07 7.97 -3.89
C ILE A 179 0.83 8.98 -3.03
N ARG A 180 1.99 9.44 -3.46
CA ARG A 180 2.79 10.47 -2.77
C ARG A 180 1.98 11.73 -2.54
N ASP A 181 1.38 12.26 -3.61
CA ASP A 181 0.58 13.47 -3.55
C ASP A 181 -0.59 13.33 -2.58
N TYR A 182 -1.25 12.17 -2.61
CA TYR A 182 -2.35 11.87 -1.69
C TYR A 182 -1.89 11.85 -0.23
N LEU A 183 -0.82 11.11 0.08
CA LEU A 183 -0.29 11.00 1.45
C LEU A 183 0.15 12.37 2.00
N GLN A 184 0.79 13.19 1.18
CA GLN A 184 1.21 14.53 1.56
C GLN A 184 0.02 15.46 1.81
N LYS A 185 -0.96 15.46 0.90
CA LYS A 185 -2.17 16.29 1.00
C LYS A 185 -3.02 15.93 2.22
N THR A 186 -3.21 14.66 2.48
CA THR A 186 -4.12 14.17 3.53
C THR A 186 -3.43 13.97 4.88
N ARG A 187 -2.10 13.91 4.90
CA ARG A 187 -1.31 13.56 6.10
C ARG A 187 -1.77 12.25 6.75
N THR A 188 -1.96 11.23 5.93
CA THR A 188 -2.37 9.89 6.37
C THR A 188 -1.22 8.89 6.38
N GLY A 189 -0.01 9.32 5.99
CA GLY A 189 1.16 8.47 5.97
C GLY A 189 2.47 9.24 6.01
N VAL A 190 3.54 8.51 6.18
CA VAL A 190 4.92 8.98 6.23
C VAL A 190 5.70 8.35 5.07
N ILE A 191 6.33 9.18 4.26
CA ILE A 191 7.22 8.74 3.20
C ILE A 191 8.64 8.94 3.70
N ILE A 192 9.46 7.90 3.67
CA ILE A 192 10.86 7.96 4.08
C ILE A 192 11.78 7.67 2.89
N ALA A 193 13.04 8.07 3.02
CA ALA A 193 14.04 7.80 1.99
C ALA A 193 14.27 6.30 1.79
N ASP A 194 14.57 5.89 0.57
CA ASP A 194 14.82 4.48 0.23
C ASP A 194 15.89 3.85 1.12
N ASP A 195 17.01 4.56 1.34
CA ASP A 195 18.09 4.07 2.21
C ASP A 195 17.60 3.80 3.63
N ASP A 196 16.78 4.68 4.21
CA ASP A 196 16.24 4.50 5.55
C ASP A 196 15.24 3.35 5.58
N PHE A 197 14.44 3.19 4.51
CA PHE A 197 13.46 2.11 4.40
C PHE A 197 14.15 0.76 4.34
N TYR A 198 15.08 0.56 3.43
CA TYR A 198 15.77 -0.71 3.25
C TYR A 198 16.80 -0.99 4.33
N GLN A 199 17.32 0.02 5.00
CA GLN A 199 18.16 -0.15 6.20
C GLN A 199 17.35 -0.46 7.47
N GLY A 200 16.02 -0.55 7.41
CA GLY A 200 15.20 -0.82 8.60
C GLY A 200 15.21 0.32 9.63
N ARG A 201 15.58 1.55 9.25
CA ARG A 201 15.64 2.72 10.14
C ARG A 201 14.27 3.39 10.27
N TRP A 202 13.29 2.67 10.80
CA TRP A 202 11.89 3.09 10.81
C TRP A 202 11.42 3.77 12.10
N GLN A 203 12.24 3.81 13.15
CA GLN A 203 11.81 4.27 14.48
C GLN A 203 11.19 5.67 14.47
N THR A 204 11.84 6.64 13.82
CA THR A 204 11.31 8.00 13.71
C THR A 204 10.03 8.04 12.88
N ALA A 205 9.97 7.29 11.79
CA ALA A 205 8.78 7.20 10.94
C ALA A 205 7.59 6.59 11.69
N ILE A 206 7.81 5.54 12.49
CA ILE A 206 6.77 4.91 13.32
C ILE A 206 6.21 5.93 14.33
N LYS A 207 7.08 6.65 15.05
CA LYS A 207 6.64 7.69 16.00
C LYS A 207 5.84 8.80 15.32
N THR A 208 6.27 9.23 14.13
CA THR A 208 5.55 10.23 13.35
C THR A 208 4.21 9.67 12.88
N ALA A 209 4.17 8.45 12.35
CA ALA A 209 2.94 7.82 11.87
C ALA A 209 1.90 7.69 12.99
N LEU A 210 2.31 7.29 14.20
CA LEU A 210 1.43 7.18 15.38
C LEU A 210 0.81 8.52 15.79
N SER A 211 1.42 9.65 15.45
CA SER A 211 0.87 10.98 15.71
C SER A 211 -0.16 11.44 14.68
N LEU A 212 -0.32 10.72 13.57
CA LEU A 212 -1.26 11.06 12.51
C LEU A 212 -2.68 10.60 12.87
N THR A 213 -3.66 11.40 12.47
CA THR A 213 -5.07 11.03 12.57
C THR A 213 -5.61 10.72 11.19
N VAL A 214 -5.88 9.45 10.91
CA VAL A 214 -6.39 8.98 9.62
C VAL A 214 -7.92 9.04 9.55
N LYS A 215 -8.60 8.94 10.68
CA LYS A 215 -10.07 8.92 10.78
C LYS A 215 -10.69 10.15 10.10
N ASP A 216 -11.77 9.93 9.40
CA ASP A 216 -12.61 10.95 8.74
C ASP A 216 -11.91 11.76 7.61
N ARG A 217 -10.72 11.33 7.15
CA ARG A 217 -9.97 12.02 6.08
C ARG A 217 -9.99 11.29 4.74
N VAL A 218 -10.50 10.09 4.72
CA VAL A 218 -10.37 9.20 3.56
C VAL A 218 -11.75 8.78 3.07
N PRO A 219 -12.19 9.19 1.87
CA PRO A 219 -13.39 8.68 1.26
C PRO A 219 -13.21 7.20 0.89
N LEU A 220 -14.18 6.36 1.22
CA LEU A 220 -14.13 4.92 1.03
C LEU A 220 -15.33 4.42 0.22
N ASN A 221 -15.15 3.27 -0.44
CA ASN A 221 -16.21 2.48 -1.08
C ASN A 221 -17.10 3.25 -2.06
N GLY A 222 -16.48 4.16 -2.82
CA GLY A 222 -17.17 4.90 -3.86
C GLY A 222 -17.92 6.15 -3.38
N GLU A 223 -17.67 6.59 -2.15
CA GLU A 223 -18.17 7.86 -1.63
C GLU A 223 -17.51 9.06 -2.29
#